data_f5b9b7c2cfdbfe3f2cbcbb7b96efbe82
#
_entry.id   f5b9b7c2cfdbfe3f2cbcbb7b96efbe82
#
_cell.length_a   1.000
_cell.length_b   1.000
_cell.length_c   1.000
_cell.angle_alpha   90.00
_cell.angle_beta   90.00
_cell.angle_gamma   90.00
#
_symmetry.space_group_name_H-M   'P 1'
#
loop_
_entity.id
_entity.type
_entity.pdbx_description
1 polymer ?
#
loop_
_entity_poly.entity_id
_entity_poly.type
_entity_poly.pdbx_seq_one_letter_code
_entity_poly.pdbx_strand_id
1 'polypeptide(L)'
;MSGALAYKPDGSQAALMVQIKKDSYNTESLIGFLQDLHQHFAGANITLIWDNLPSHKSTAMKAWLTTQASWLQAERLPGYAHDLNPIEMVWGNVKAVELANLCPDTIDQARDAAEAGLKRVSSSSQLCFAFLAHTGLSL
;
A
#
# COMPACT_ATOMS: atom_id res chain seq x y z
N MET A 1 0.10 5.65 8.44
CA MET A 1 0.62 4.43 7.76
C MET A 1 0.48 4.59 6.25
N SER A 2 1.47 4.19 5.51
CA SER A 2 1.42 4.02 4.06
C SER A 2 1.67 2.56 3.73
N GLY A 3 0.98 2.01 2.75
CA GLY A 3 1.13 0.61 2.38
C GLY A 3 0.95 0.39 0.89
N ALA A 4 1.61 -0.64 0.38
CA ALA A 4 1.47 -1.11 -0.99
C ALA A 4 1.40 -2.63 -1.01
N LEU A 5 0.44 -3.15 -1.76
CA LEU A 5 0.40 -4.54 -2.17
C LEU A 5 1.09 -4.65 -3.52
N ALA A 6 2.11 -5.49 -3.59
CA ALA A 6 2.87 -5.74 -4.80
C ALA A 6 2.60 -7.16 -5.28
N TYR A 7 2.42 -7.32 -6.58
CA TYR A 7 2.16 -8.60 -7.23
C TYR A 7 3.10 -8.77 -8.42
N LYS A 8 3.62 -9.98 -8.59
CA LYS A 8 4.27 -10.32 -9.86
C LYS A 8 3.21 -10.55 -10.94
N PRO A 9 3.44 -10.06 -12.19
CA PRO A 9 2.46 -10.20 -13.27
C PRO A 9 2.12 -11.65 -13.63
N ASP A 10 3.01 -12.59 -13.34
CA ASP A 10 2.79 -14.03 -13.55
C ASP A 10 1.95 -14.70 -12.45
N GLY A 11 1.55 -13.94 -11.42
CA GLY A 11 0.77 -14.46 -10.29
C GLY A 11 1.57 -15.31 -9.30
N SER A 12 2.89 -15.39 -9.42
CA SER A 12 3.72 -16.28 -8.59
C SER A 12 3.99 -15.77 -7.18
N GLN A 13 3.96 -14.46 -6.99
CA GLN A 13 4.28 -13.83 -5.70
C GLN A 13 3.42 -12.59 -5.42
N ALA A 14 3.10 -12.42 -4.15
CA ALA A 14 2.53 -11.19 -3.61
C ALA A 14 3.31 -10.77 -2.36
N ALA A 15 3.44 -9.47 -2.14
CA ALA A 15 4.10 -8.90 -0.97
C ALA A 15 3.34 -7.68 -0.46
N LEU A 16 3.29 -7.51 0.84
CA LEU A 16 2.80 -6.31 1.50
C LEU A 16 3.99 -5.50 2.03
N MET A 17 4.12 -4.28 1.55
CA MET A 17 5.06 -3.29 2.07
C MET A 17 4.31 -2.24 2.87
N VAL A 18 4.73 -1.99 4.09
CA VAL A 18 4.12 -0.97 4.96
C VAL A 18 5.19 -0.09 5.57
N GLN A 19 4.94 1.20 5.55
CA GLN A 19 5.73 2.19 6.28
C GLN A 19 4.85 2.84 7.36
N ILE A 20 5.32 2.81 8.58
CA ILE A 20 4.67 3.44 9.72
C ILE A 20 5.42 4.71 10.07
N LYS A 21 4.73 5.85 10.01
CA LYS A 21 5.25 7.14 10.43
C LYS A 21 4.38 7.72 11.54
N LYS A 22 5.01 8.48 12.44
CA LYS A 22 4.29 9.23 13.49
C LYS A 22 3.57 10.46 12.92
N ASP A 23 4.11 11.03 11.84
CA ASP A 23 3.60 12.25 11.21
C ASP A 23 2.70 11.95 10.00
N SER A 24 2.00 12.98 9.51
CA SER A 24 1.19 12.88 8.31
C SER A 24 2.04 12.61 7.06
N TYR A 25 1.46 11.89 6.10
CA TYR A 25 2.08 11.66 4.81
C TYR A 25 1.90 12.87 3.90
N ASN A 26 3.01 13.37 3.40
CA ASN A 26 3.08 14.41 2.37
C ASN A 26 3.76 13.86 1.11
N THR A 27 3.87 14.68 0.07
CA THR A 27 4.51 14.30 -1.19
C THR A 27 5.93 13.79 -0.99
N GLU A 28 6.73 14.43 -0.14
CA GLU A 28 8.12 14.04 0.12
C GLU A 28 8.23 12.66 0.78
N SER A 29 7.40 12.40 1.79
CA SER A 29 7.39 11.09 2.44
C SER A 29 6.89 9.97 1.54
N LEU A 30 5.97 10.26 0.61
CA LEU A 30 5.53 9.30 -0.39
C LEU A 30 6.63 9.01 -1.43
N ILE A 31 7.38 10.00 -1.85
CA ILE A 31 8.55 9.82 -2.72
C ILE A 31 9.56 8.90 -2.04
N GLY A 32 9.86 9.13 -0.76
CA GLY A 32 10.73 8.25 0.03
C GLY A 32 10.21 6.80 0.06
N PHE A 33 8.93 6.61 0.28
CA PHE A 33 8.31 5.27 0.26
C PHE A 33 8.44 4.58 -1.12
N LEU A 34 8.24 5.31 -2.22
CA LEU A 34 8.40 4.77 -3.57
C LEU A 34 9.86 4.42 -3.88
N GLN A 35 10.81 5.20 -3.38
CA GLN A 35 12.24 4.88 -3.48
C GLN A 35 12.59 3.60 -2.71
N ASP A 36 12.04 3.42 -1.52
CA ASP A 36 12.20 2.20 -0.72
C ASP A 36 11.63 0.98 -1.46
N LEU A 37 10.47 1.13 -2.11
CA LEU A 37 9.90 0.08 -2.97
C LEU A 37 10.85 -0.29 -4.12
N HIS A 38 11.43 0.71 -4.78
CA HIS A 38 12.38 0.46 -5.88
C HIS A 38 13.60 -0.32 -5.41
N GLN A 39 14.16 0.04 -4.27
CA GLN A 39 15.30 -0.68 -3.68
C GLN A 39 14.90 -2.10 -3.28
N HIS A 40 13.74 -2.28 -2.67
CA HIS A 40 13.26 -3.58 -2.23
C HIS A 40 13.09 -4.57 -3.40
N PHE A 41 12.58 -4.09 -4.51
CA PHE A 41 12.37 -4.92 -5.72
C PHE A 41 13.58 -4.90 -6.69
N ALA A 42 14.74 -4.47 -6.22
CA ALA A 42 16.04 -4.60 -6.90
C ALA A 42 16.05 -4.16 -8.38
N GLY A 43 15.52 -2.98 -8.66
CA GLY A 43 15.52 -2.39 -10.01
C GLY A 43 14.46 -2.94 -10.95
N ALA A 44 13.46 -3.65 -10.45
CA ALA A 44 12.32 -4.07 -11.27
C ALA A 44 11.52 -2.87 -11.80
N ASN A 45 10.92 -3.04 -12.97
CA ASN A 45 9.93 -2.09 -13.47
C ASN A 45 8.64 -2.24 -12.65
N ILE A 46 8.11 -1.12 -12.17
CA ILE A 46 6.93 -1.08 -11.32
C ILE A 46 5.80 -0.31 -12.02
N THR A 47 4.64 -0.93 -12.12
CA THR A 47 3.38 -0.23 -12.41
C THR A 47 2.67 0.03 -11.10
N LEU A 48 2.59 1.30 -10.71
CA LEU A 48 1.93 1.75 -9.50
C LEU A 48 0.48 2.10 -9.81
N ILE A 49 -0.45 1.47 -9.11
CA ILE A 49 -1.87 1.80 -9.17
C ILE A 49 -2.27 2.38 -7.83
N TRP A 50 -2.78 3.59 -7.81
CA TRP A 50 -3.14 4.29 -6.59
C TRP A 50 -4.38 5.17 -6.72
N ASP A 51 -4.89 5.67 -5.61
CA ASP A 51 -6.04 6.55 -5.56
C ASP A 51 -5.70 8.02 -5.95
N ASN A 52 -6.69 8.88 -5.85
CA ASN A 52 -6.61 10.29 -6.21
C ASN A 52 -6.34 11.23 -5.02
N LEU A 53 -5.65 10.78 -3.98
CA LEU A 53 -5.27 11.67 -2.88
C LEU A 53 -4.53 12.92 -3.36
N PRO A 54 -4.70 14.08 -2.71
CA PRO A 54 -4.04 15.32 -3.12
C PRO A 54 -2.52 15.19 -3.25
N SER A 55 -1.86 14.46 -2.34
CA SER A 55 -0.42 14.21 -2.37
C SER A 55 0.02 13.39 -3.58
N HIS A 56 -0.84 12.47 -4.08
CA HIS A 56 -0.56 11.64 -5.26
C HIS A 56 -0.62 12.45 -6.56
N LYS A 57 -1.30 13.57 -6.58
CA LYS A 57 -1.47 14.42 -7.78
C LYS A 57 -0.86 15.81 -7.65
N SER A 58 -0.06 16.05 -6.62
CA SER A 58 0.65 17.31 -6.45
C SER A 58 1.61 17.59 -7.62
N THR A 59 1.89 18.87 -7.87
CA THR A 59 2.83 19.26 -8.93
C THR A 59 4.21 18.65 -8.69
N ALA A 60 4.67 18.63 -7.44
CA ALA A 60 5.95 18.02 -7.07
C ALA A 60 5.97 16.51 -7.34
N MET A 61 4.89 15.78 -7.03
CA MET A 61 4.79 14.35 -7.33
C MET A 61 4.81 14.09 -8.83
N LYS A 62 4.05 14.85 -9.61
CA LYS A 62 4.03 14.72 -11.07
C LYS A 62 5.42 14.95 -11.69
N ALA A 63 6.12 15.99 -11.23
CA ALA A 63 7.47 16.29 -11.69
C ALA A 63 8.44 15.16 -11.33
N TRP A 64 8.38 14.64 -10.11
CA TRP A 64 9.22 13.53 -9.68
C TRP A 64 8.95 12.25 -10.48
N LEU A 65 7.68 11.87 -10.69
CA LEU A 65 7.30 10.70 -11.49
C LEU A 65 7.84 10.76 -12.90
N THR A 66 7.87 11.94 -13.54
CA THR A 66 8.45 12.15 -14.85
C THR A 66 9.94 11.79 -14.87
N THR A 67 10.68 12.10 -13.81
CA THR A 67 12.10 11.74 -13.69
C THR A 67 12.34 10.25 -13.45
N GLN A 68 11.31 9.49 -13.03
CA GLN A 68 11.40 8.07 -12.72
C GLN A 68 10.80 7.15 -13.79
N ALA A 69 10.46 7.70 -14.96
CA ALA A 69 9.77 6.98 -16.04
C ALA A 69 10.51 5.73 -16.57
N SER A 70 11.82 5.60 -16.30
CA SER A 70 12.60 4.43 -16.71
C SER A 70 12.24 3.15 -15.96
N TRP A 71 11.66 3.25 -14.78
CA TRP A 71 11.29 2.09 -13.95
C TRP A 71 9.90 2.16 -13.33
N LEU A 72 9.28 3.34 -13.26
CA LEU A 72 8.01 3.58 -12.59
C LEU A 72 6.99 4.18 -13.54
N GLN A 73 5.87 3.49 -13.71
CA GLN A 73 4.67 3.99 -14.36
C GLN A 73 3.55 4.10 -13.31
N ALA A 74 2.93 5.26 -13.20
CA ALA A 74 1.85 5.50 -12.26
C ALA A 74 0.51 5.63 -12.98
N GLU A 75 -0.46 4.82 -12.55
CA GLU A 75 -1.85 4.83 -13.03
C GLU A 75 -2.78 5.18 -11.87
N ARG A 76 -3.86 5.87 -12.16
CA ARG A 76 -4.82 6.30 -11.15
C ARG A 76 -6.10 5.50 -11.23
N LEU A 77 -6.56 5.07 -10.06
CA LEU A 77 -7.92 4.55 -9.93
C LEU A 77 -8.93 5.68 -10.19
N PRO A 78 -10.11 5.36 -10.76
CA PRO A 78 -11.21 6.31 -10.85
C PRO A 78 -11.56 6.88 -9.47
N GLY A 79 -11.94 8.16 -9.42
CA GLY A 79 -12.18 8.85 -8.14
C GLY A 79 -13.32 8.30 -7.28
N TYR A 80 -14.18 7.48 -7.86
CA TYR A 80 -15.31 6.80 -7.20
C TYR A 80 -15.03 5.33 -6.85
N ALA A 81 -13.82 4.85 -7.09
CA ALA A 81 -13.49 3.43 -7.07
C ALA A 81 -12.49 3.06 -5.95
N HIS A 82 -12.71 3.56 -4.74
CA HIS A 82 -11.92 3.16 -3.57
C HIS A 82 -11.92 1.64 -3.35
N ASP A 83 -13.05 1.00 -3.62
CA ASP A 83 -13.22 -0.45 -3.46
C ASP A 83 -12.36 -1.27 -4.43
N LEU A 84 -11.82 -0.65 -5.47
CA LEU A 84 -10.89 -1.29 -6.40
C LEU A 84 -9.44 -1.27 -5.91
N ASN A 85 -9.15 -0.64 -4.78
CA ASN A 85 -7.80 -0.60 -4.22
C ASN A 85 -7.61 -1.73 -3.21
N PRO A 86 -6.83 -2.79 -3.52
CA PRO A 86 -6.66 -3.94 -2.62
C PRO A 86 -6.08 -3.57 -1.25
N ILE A 87 -5.33 -2.48 -1.14
CA ILE A 87 -4.76 -2.04 0.14
C ILE A 87 -5.85 -1.64 1.15
N GLU A 88 -7.01 -1.18 0.69
CA GLU A 88 -8.14 -0.89 1.56
C GLU A 88 -8.68 -2.16 2.24
N MET A 89 -8.59 -3.30 1.54
CA MET A 89 -8.94 -4.60 2.12
C MET A 89 -7.98 -5.00 3.25
N VAL A 90 -6.70 -4.64 3.14
CA VAL A 90 -5.70 -4.86 4.21
C VAL A 90 -6.11 -4.08 5.46
N TRP A 91 -6.40 -2.78 5.30
CA TRP A 91 -6.81 -1.93 6.42
C TRP A 91 -8.11 -2.44 7.07
N GLY A 92 -9.10 -2.81 6.24
CA GLY A 92 -10.37 -3.39 6.70
C GLY A 92 -10.17 -4.70 7.46
N ASN A 93 -9.32 -5.58 6.96
CA ASN A 93 -9.01 -6.86 7.60
C ASN A 93 -8.32 -6.67 8.96
N VAL A 94 -7.30 -5.82 9.05
CA VAL A 94 -6.60 -5.52 10.30
C VAL A 94 -7.56 -4.90 11.33
N LYS A 95 -8.42 -3.98 10.90
CA LYS A 95 -9.43 -3.39 11.78
C LYS A 95 -10.41 -4.44 12.31
N ALA A 96 -10.88 -5.34 11.45
CA ALA A 96 -11.86 -6.34 11.82
C ALA A 96 -11.28 -7.45 12.71
N VAL A 97 -10.03 -7.84 12.52
CA VAL A 97 -9.42 -8.97 13.22
C VAL A 97 -8.71 -8.52 14.51
N GLU A 98 -7.83 -7.53 14.41
CA GLU A 98 -6.98 -7.12 15.53
C GLU A 98 -7.56 -6.00 16.38
N LEU A 99 -8.35 -5.09 15.79
CA LEU A 99 -8.80 -3.88 16.48
C LEU A 99 -10.27 -3.90 16.89
N ALA A 100 -11.11 -4.74 16.29
CA ALA A 100 -12.58 -4.70 16.52
C ALA A 100 -13.00 -4.90 17.99
N ASN A 101 -12.27 -5.73 18.72
CA ASN A 101 -12.56 -6.04 20.14
C ASN A 101 -11.47 -5.50 21.07
N LEU A 102 -10.57 -4.67 20.57
CA LEU A 102 -9.52 -4.08 21.36
C LEU A 102 -10.03 -2.79 22.02
N CYS A 103 -9.91 -2.71 23.34
CA CYS A 103 -10.11 -1.48 24.10
C CYS A 103 -8.74 -0.98 24.57
N PRO A 104 -7.95 -0.32 23.69
CA PRO A 104 -6.61 0.09 24.05
C PRO A 104 -6.65 1.24 25.05
N ASP A 105 -5.84 1.14 26.09
CA ASP A 105 -5.64 2.23 27.05
C ASP A 105 -4.73 3.33 26.46
N THR A 106 -3.93 2.97 25.46
CA THR A 106 -2.98 3.88 24.80
C THR A 106 -2.96 3.72 23.29
N ILE A 107 -2.53 4.77 22.58
CA ILE A 107 -2.29 4.73 21.13
C ILE A 107 -1.22 3.68 20.76
N ASP A 108 -0.23 3.49 21.63
CA ASP A 108 0.83 2.52 21.39
C ASP A 108 0.31 1.09 21.39
N GLN A 109 -0.61 0.72 22.28
CA GLN A 109 -1.28 -0.58 22.25
C GLN A 109 -2.08 -0.80 20.96
N ALA A 110 -2.79 0.21 20.49
CA ALA A 110 -3.50 0.14 19.21
C ALA A 110 -2.53 -0.02 18.03
N ARG A 111 -1.40 0.66 18.08
CA ARG A 111 -0.33 0.54 17.06
C ARG A 111 0.25 -0.86 17.04
N ASP A 112 0.61 -1.40 18.20
CA ASP A 112 1.20 -2.74 18.31
C ASP A 112 0.25 -3.81 17.76
N ALA A 113 -1.05 -3.70 18.05
CA ALA A 113 -2.06 -4.60 17.50
C ALA A 113 -2.17 -4.46 15.97
N ALA A 114 -2.17 -3.24 15.43
CA ALA A 114 -2.18 -3.00 14.00
C ALA A 114 -0.91 -3.56 13.31
N GLU A 115 0.26 -3.37 13.89
CA GLU A 115 1.53 -3.92 13.39
C GLU A 115 1.52 -5.45 13.38
N ALA A 116 0.98 -6.09 14.42
CA ALA A 116 0.81 -7.54 14.46
C ALA A 116 -0.11 -8.03 13.33
N GLY A 117 -1.21 -7.32 13.08
CA GLY A 117 -2.12 -7.62 11.97
C GLY A 117 -1.46 -7.48 10.60
N LEU A 118 -0.70 -6.41 10.39
CA LEU A 118 0.05 -6.20 9.15
C LEU A 118 1.11 -7.27 8.93
N LYS A 119 1.80 -7.71 9.99
CA LYS A 119 2.75 -8.81 9.94
C LYS A 119 2.06 -10.13 9.58
N ARG A 120 0.89 -10.41 10.14
CA ARG A 120 0.07 -11.57 9.79
C ARG A 120 -0.31 -11.55 8.31
N VAL A 121 -0.80 -10.43 7.79
CA VAL A 121 -1.15 -10.29 6.37
C VAL A 121 0.09 -10.45 5.49
N SER A 122 1.22 -9.81 5.83
CA SER A 122 2.45 -9.87 5.03
C SER A 122 3.04 -11.27 4.93
N SER A 123 2.78 -12.14 5.91
CA SER A 123 3.23 -13.53 5.91
C SER A 123 2.33 -14.48 5.12
N SER A 124 1.21 -14.00 4.57
CA SER A 124 0.24 -14.80 3.80
C SER A 124 0.05 -14.26 2.40
N SER A 125 0.80 -14.78 1.42
CA SER A 125 0.59 -14.44 0.01
C SER A 125 -0.82 -14.83 -0.48
N GLN A 126 -1.39 -15.92 0.05
CA GLN A 126 -2.77 -16.32 -0.23
C GLN A 126 -3.77 -15.22 0.14
N LEU A 127 -3.60 -14.59 1.31
CA LEU A 127 -4.47 -13.50 1.76
C LEU A 127 -4.29 -12.25 0.88
N CYS A 128 -3.06 -11.94 0.49
CA CYS A 128 -2.78 -10.84 -0.44
C CYS A 128 -3.46 -11.05 -1.81
N PHE A 129 -3.42 -12.25 -2.36
CA PHE A 129 -4.14 -12.59 -3.60
C PHE A 129 -5.66 -12.58 -3.42
N ALA A 130 -6.18 -12.98 -2.27
CA ALA A 130 -7.60 -12.90 -1.98
C ALA A 130 -8.11 -11.44 -1.98
N PHE A 131 -7.32 -10.50 -1.48
CA PHE A 131 -7.65 -9.08 -1.54
C PHE A 131 -7.71 -8.57 -2.99
N LEU A 132 -6.76 -8.95 -3.83
CA LEU A 132 -6.79 -8.61 -5.25
C LEU A 132 -8.04 -9.17 -5.93
N ALA A 133 -8.32 -10.44 -5.75
CA ALA A 133 -9.49 -11.10 -6.33
C ALA A 133 -10.82 -10.45 -5.89
N HIS A 134 -10.91 -10.04 -4.61
CA HIS A 134 -12.10 -9.38 -4.08
C HIS A 134 -12.40 -8.04 -4.77
N THR A 135 -11.38 -7.31 -5.20
CA THR A 135 -11.57 -6.04 -5.93
C THR A 135 -11.99 -6.25 -7.39
N GLY A 136 -11.97 -7.46 -7.90
CA GLY A 136 -12.25 -7.78 -9.30
C GLY A 136 -11.10 -7.46 -10.26
N LEU A 137 -9.95 -7.04 -9.74
CA LEU A 137 -8.73 -6.87 -10.53
C LEU A 137 -8.05 -8.22 -10.73
N SER A 138 -7.40 -8.36 -11.88
CA SER A 138 -6.59 -9.54 -12.23
C SER A 138 -5.24 -9.14 -12.78
N LEU A 139 -4.28 -10.03 -12.64
CA LEU A 139 -2.92 -9.88 -13.18
C LEU A 139 -2.85 -10.31 -14.64
#